data_bfd8295c77743e67a895a6ef4347454d
#
_entry.id   bfd8295c77743e67a895a6ef4347454d
#
_cell.length_a   1.000
_cell.length_b   1.000
_cell.length_c   1.000
_cell.angle_alpha   90.00
_cell.angle_beta   90.00
_cell.angle_gamma   90.00
#
_symmetry.space_group_name_H-M   'P 1'
#
loop_
_entity.id
_entity.type
_entity.pdbx_description
1 polymer ?
#
loop_
_entity_poly.entity_id
_entity_poly.type
_entity_poly.pdbx_seq_one_letter_code
_entity_poly.pdbx_strand_id
1 'polypeptide(L)'
;MSRRYNQRGSYGGYPPYVPVAVRREKALREIKKIEQSGRKLSPVEISGRVIAKTFWGKAWCEHLESFSDFSNRLPRGKTYARNGSVIDLQIATGTITALVSGSEIYEQTITIKTLPKAKWSKIKKTCSGQIGSLLNLLQGQFSDEVMAVIAEPRAGLFPKPSEIEMNCSCPDFADLCKHLAAILYGVGNRLDHEPELLFKLRGVNPNELIDGGFDRYHWQLE
;
A
#
# COMPACT_ATOMS: atom_id res chain seq x y z
N MET A 1 -16.47 -61.59 -10.70
CA MET A 1 -16.86 -60.39 -11.47
C MET A 1 -16.34 -59.17 -10.74
N SER A 2 -15.22 -58.61 -11.17
CA SER A 2 -14.53 -57.50 -10.54
C SER A 2 -15.04 -56.16 -11.15
N ARG A 3 -15.65 -55.28 -10.35
CA ARG A 3 -16.09 -53.97 -10.81
C ARG A 3 -14.89 -53.04 -10.83
N ARG A 4 -14.47 -52.60 -12.01
CA ARG A 4 -13.52 -51.54 -12.23
C ARG A 4 -14.13 -50.22 -11.76
N TYR A 5 -13.58 -49.60 -10.75
CA TYR A 5 -13.87 -48.20 -10.35
C TYR A 5 -13.25 -47.27 -11.40
N ASN A 6 -14.12 -46.57 -12.10
CA ASN A 6 -13.74 -45.53 -13.05
C ASN A 6 -13.16 -44.32 -12.27
N GLN A 7 -11.90 -43.99 -12.56
CA GLN A 7 -11.25 -42.79 -12.09
C GLN A 7 -11.98 -41.58 -12.71
N ARG A 8 -12.83 -40.92 -11.92
CA ARG A 8 -13.33 -39.60 -12.26
C ARG A 8 -12.19 -38.62 -12.15
N GLY A 9 -11.96 -37.83 -13.22
CA GLY A 9 -10.95 -36.80 -13.33
C GLY A 9 -11.03 -35.81 -12.14
N SER A 10 -9.85 -35.56 -11.56
CA SER A 10 -9.64 -34.57 -10.52
C SER A 10 -9.95 -33.19 -11.10
N TYR A 11 -11.07 -32.62 -10.75
CA TYR A 11 -11.31 -31.19 -10.87
C TYR A 11 -10.23 -30.50 -10.02
N GLY A 12 -9.52 -29.53 -10.60
CA GLY A 12 -8.35 -28.88 -10.06
C GLY A 12 -8.47 -28.49 -8.58
N GLY A 13 -7.89 -29.32 -7.71
CA GLY A 13 -7.82 -29.04 -6.28
C GLY A 13 -6.92 -27.83 -6.04
N TYR A 14 -7.29 -27.01 -5.05
CA TYR A 14 -6.41 -25.96 -4.56
C TYR A 14 -5.00 -26.53 -4.29
N PRO A 15 -3.93 -25.81 -4.67
CA PRO A 15 -2.59 -26.29 -4.38
C PRO A 15 -2.40 -26.58 -2.88
N PRO A 16 -1.61 -27.61 -2.51
CA PRO A 16 -1.43 -28.00 -1.12
C PRO A 16 -1.01 -26.82 -0.24
N TYR A 17 -1.46 -26.81 1.00
CA TYR A 17 -1.05 -25.80 1.98
C TYR A 17 0.47 -25.83 2.18
N VAL A 18 1.14 -24.71 1.95
CA VAL A 18 2.57 -24.53 2.21
C VAL A 18 2.73 -23.87 3.59
N PRO A 19 3.39 -24.51 4.57
CA PRO A 19 3.63 -23.94 5.89
C PRO A 19 4.37 -22.61 5.84
N VAL A 20 4.08 -21.72 6.80
CA VAL A 20 4.67 -20.36 6.87
C VAL A 20 6.21 -20.43 6.88
N ALA A 21 6.80 -21.36 7.64
CA ALA A 21 8.25 -21.54 7.70
C ALA A 21 8.86 -21.85 6.32
N VAL A 22 8.24 -22.74 5.56
CA VAL A 22 8.69 -23.11 4.21
C VAL A 22 8.57 -21.91 3.25
N ARG A 23 7.48 -21.13 3.37
CA ARG A 23 7.32 -19.90 2.55
C ARG A 23 8.39 -18.87 2.87
N ARG A 24 8.71 -18.66 4.15
CA ARG A 24 9.79 -17.74 4.57
C ARG A 24 11.15 -18.19 4.04
N GLU A 25 11.46 -19.47 4.15
CA GLU A 25 12.71 -20.00 3.64
C GLU A 25 12.82 -19.83 2.12
N LYS A 26 11.74 -20.12 1.39
CA LYS A 26 11.68 -19.89 -0.06
C LYS A 26 11.87 -18.41 -0.39
N ALA A 27 11.18 -17.52 0.33
CA ALA A 27 11.32 -16.07 0.15
C ALA A 27 12.78 -15.60 0.36
N LEU A 28 13.43 -16.05 1.42
CA LEU A 28 14.83 -15.71 1.70
C LEU A 28 15.80 -16.22 0.61
N ARG A 29 15.56 -17.41 0.07
CA ARG A 29 16.36 -17.94 -1.04
C ARG A 29 16.19 -17.11 -2.32
N GLU A 30 14.96 -16.70 -2.64
CA GLU A 30 14.69 -15.89 -3.83
C GLU A 30 15.21 -14.46 -3.66
N ILE A 31 15.09 -13.84 -2.46
CA ILE A 31 15.73 -12.56 -2.14
C ILE A 31 17.22 -12.63 -2.46
N LYS A 32 17.93 -13.62 -1.94
CA LYS A 32 19.38 -13.80 -2.19
C LYS A 32 19.72 -13.90 -3.68
N LYS A 33 18.92 -14.66 -4.45
CA LYS A 33 19.17 -14.79 -5.91
C LYS A 33 18.99 -13.45 -6.63
N ILE A 34 17.93 -12.68 -6.28
CA ILE A 34 17.65 -11.40 -6.91
C ILE A 34 18.73 -10.38 -6.53
N GLU A 35 19.17 -10.36 -5.27
CA GLU A 35 20.26 -9.49 -4.82
C GLU A 35 21.59 -9.83 -5.51
N GLN A 36 21.89 -11.12 -5.72
CA GLN A 36 23.06 -11.56 -6.47
C GLN A 36 23.02 -11.11 -7.94
N SER A 37 21.85 -10.87 -8.50
CA SER A 37 21.71 -10.25 -9.83
C SER A 37 21.91 -8.75 -9.88
N GLY A 38 22.24 -8.12 -8.74
CA GLY A 38 22.48 -6.67 -8.61
C GLY A 38 21.22 -5.84 -8.36
N ARG A 39 20.04 -6.44 -8.24
CA ARG A 39 18.79 -5.73 -7.92
C ARG A 39 18.67 -5.54 -6.42
N LYS A 40 18.57 -4.28 -5.97
CA LYS A 40 18.27 -3.94 -4.58
C LYS A 40 16.78 -4.15 -4.30
N LEU A 41 16.46 -4.99 -3.34
CA LEU A 41 15.10 -5.24 -2.88
C LEU A 41 14.76 -4.33 -1.69
N SER A 42 13.46 -4.11 -1.49
CA SER A 42 12.91 -3.34 -0.37
C SER A 42 11.79 -4.14 0.29
N PRO A 43 12.12 -5.14 1.12
CA PRO A 43 11.14 -6.01 1.77
C PRO A 43 10.28 -5.23 2.79
N VAL A 44 9.10 -5.76 3.07
CA VAL A 44 8.25 -5.26 4.15
C VAL A 44 8.53 -6.08 5.41
N GLU A 45 9.00 -5.38 6.44
CA GLU A 45 9.34 -5.97 7.74
C GLU A 45 8.39 -5.46 8.82
N ILE A 46 7.55 -6.36 9.34
CA ILE A 46 6.58 -6.04 10.39
C ILE A 46 6.97 -6.79 11.67
N SER A 47 7.36 -6.01 12.68
CA SER A 47 7.69 -6.54 14.00
C SER A 47 6.41 -6.68 14.84
N GLY A 48 6.02 -7.94 15.17
CA GLY A 48 4.87 -8.22 16.00
C GLY A 48 3.54 -8.27 15.26
N ARG A 49 2.45 -7.86 15.94
CA ARG A 49 1.07 -8.00 15.42
C ARG A 49 0.52 -6.74 14.77
N VAL A 50 1.07 -5.58 15.09
CA VAL A 50 0.61 -4.27 14.60
C VAL A 50 1.26 -3.99 13.27
N ILE A 51 0.44 -3.69 12.26
CA ILE A 51 0.90 -3.40 10.90
C ILE A 51 1.49 -2.00 10.84
N ALA A 52 0.78 -1.02 11.38
CA ALA A 52 1.13 0.38 11.36
C ALA A 52 0.84 1.05 12.71
N LYS A 53 1.67 2.02 13.10
CA LYS A 53 1.65 2.65 14.43
C LYS A 53 1.42 4.16 14.36
N THR A 54 1.92 4.81 13.32
CA THR A 54 1.80 6.25 13.12
C THR A 54 0.44 6.63 12.52
N PHE A 55 0.14 7.91 12.49
CA PHE A 55 -1.07 8.43 11.86
C PHE A 55 -1.21 7.95 10.39
N TRP A 56 -0.18 8.16 9.59
CA TRP A 56 -0.22 7.89 8.15
C TRP A 56 -0.46 6.41 7.82
N GLY A 57 0.26 5.54 8.48
CA GLY A 57 0.11 4.10 8.26
C GLY A 57 -1.22 3.55 8.80
N LYS A 58 -1.69 4.04 9.97
CA LYS A 58 -2.99 3.66 10.53
C LYS A 58 -4.13 4.12 9.65
N ALA A 59 -4.16 5.42 9.29
CA ALA A 59 -5.21 6.00 8.47
C ALA A 59 -5.29 5.31 7.09
N TRP A 60 -4.14 4.96 6.50
CA TRP A 60 -4.11 4.13 5.28
C TRP A 60 -4.78 2.78 5.49
N CYS A 61 -4.42 2.04 6.55
CA CYS A 61 -4.98 0.72 6.82
C CYS A 61 -6.49 0.80 7.11
N GLU A 62 -6.94 1.75 7.92
CA GLU A 62 -8.33 1.98 8.26
C GLU A 62 -9.16 2.34 7.01
N HIS A 63 -8.60 3.19 6.15
CA HIS A 63 -9.22 3.57 4.89
C HIS A 63 -9.45 2.35 3.99
N LEU A 64 -8.46 1.47 3.84
CA LEU A 64 -8.60 0.22 3.08
C LEU A 64 -9.62 -0.74 3.71
N GLU A 65 -9.60 -0.86 5.04
CA GLU A 65 -10.50 -1.73 5.79
C GLU A 65 -11.97 -1.24 5.73
N SER A 66 -12.19 0.04 5.40
CA SER A 66 -13.53 0.60 5.16
C SER A 66 -14.17 0.14 3.85
N PHE A 67 -13.41 -0.46 2.93
CA PHE A 67 -13.92 -0.94 1.65
C PHE A 67 -14.58 -2.32 1.82
N SER A 68 -15.90 -2.37 1.77
CA SER A 68 -16.68 -3.61 1.95
C SER A 68 -16.24 -4.75 1.04
N ASP A 69 -15.90 -4.45 -0.19
CA ASP A 69 -15.51 -5.41 -1.23
C ASP A 69 -14.18 -6.11 -0.90
N PHE A 70 -13.36 -5.52 -0.02
CA PHE A 70 -12.06 -6.06 0.37
C PHE A 70 -12.12 -6.96 1.60
N SER A 71 -13.21 -6.94 2.38
CA SER A 71 -13.34 -7.55 3.70
C SER A 71 -12.92 -9.02 3.78
N ASN A 72 -13.26 -9.82 2.77
CA ASN A 72 -12.99 -11.27 2.75
C ASN A 72 -11.49 -11.62 2.60
N ARG A 73 -10.69 -10.76 1.97
CA ARG A 73 -9.29 -11.03 1.62
C ARG A 73 -8.30 -10.33 2.55
N LEU A 74 -8.70 -9.24 3.17
CA LEU A 74 -7.85 -8.44 4.05
C LEU A 74 -7.24 -9.25 5.21
N PRO A 75 -7.95 -10.14 5.95
CA PRO A 75 -7.34 -10.91 7.02
C PRO A 75 -6.20 -11.83 6.56
N ARG A 76 -6.34 -12.42 5.36
CA ARG A 76 -5.28 -13.24 4.76
C ARG A 76 -4.10 -12.39 4.31
N GLY A 77 -4.35 -11.23 3.70
CA GLY A 77 -3.32 -10.26 3.34
C GLY A 77 -2.53 -9.78 4.55
N LYS A 78 -3.21 -9.43 5.63
CA LYS A 78 -2.61 -9.05 6.92
C LYS A 78 -1.64 -10.11 7.45
N THR A 79 -2.03 -11.38 7.34
CA THR A 79 -1.18 -12.52 7.72
C THR A 79 0.04 -12.65 6.81
N TYR A 80 -0.12 -12.48 5.49
CA TYR A 80 0.98 -12.52 4.53
C TYR A 80 1.99 -11.40 4.76
N ALA A 81 1.52 -10.17 4.96
CA ALA A 81 2.38 -9.03 5.28
C ALA A 81 3.20 -9.27 6.55
N ARG A 82 2.56 -9.69 7.66
CA ARG A 82 3.24 -10.01 8.94
C ARG A 82 4.26 -11.12 8.83
N ASN A 83 4.05 -12.05 7.93
CA ASN A 83 4.94 -13.20 7.75
C ASN A 83 6.16 -12.88 6.86
N GLY A 84 6.35 -11.61 6.44
CA GLY A 84 7.44 -11.23 5.55
C GLY A 84 7.31 -11.82 4.15
N SER A 85 6.06 -12.06 3.69
CA SER A 85 5.85 -12.58 2.35
C SER A 85 6.04 -11.52 1.27
N VAL A 86 5.96 -10.23 1.59
CA VAL A 86 6.24 -9.13 0.66
C VAL A 86 7.75 -8.92 0.63
N ILE A 87 8.40 -9.49 -0.38
CA ILE A 87 9.86 -9.52 -0.49
C ILE A 87 10.46 -8.31 -1.21
N ASP A 88 9.64 -7.59 -1.96
CA ASP A 88 9.99 -6.30 -2.55
C ASP A 88 8.73 -5.42 -2.61
N LEU A 89 8.86 -4.16 -2.25
CA LEU A 89 7.80 -3.16 -2.34
C LEU A 89 8.38 -1.84 -2.80
N GLN A 90 8.00 -1.40 -3.99
CA GLN A 90 8.44 -0.13 -4.57
C GLN A 90 7.23 0.79 -4.78
N ILE A 91 7.36 2.03 -4.32
CA ILE A 91 6.31 3.05 -4.44
C ILE A 91 6.82 4.20 -5.29
N ALA A 92 6.16 4.42 -6.42
CA ALA A 92 6.42 5.51 -7.34
C ALA A 92 5.14 6.35 -7.54
N THR A 93 5.26 7.45 -8.27
CA THR A 93 4.10 8.29 -8.60
C THR A 93 3.07 7.47 -9.40
N GLY A 94 1.87 7.35 -8.84
CA GLY A 94 0.76 6.64 -9.46
C GLY A 94 0.90 5.11 -9.52
N THR A 95 1.97 4.52 -8.97
CA THR A 95 2.23 3.08 -9.17
C THR A 95 2.92 2.47 -7.95
N ILE A 96 2.47 1.28 -7.59
CA ILE A 96 3.13 0.40 -6.62
C ILE A 96 3.45 -0.89 -7.34
N THR A 97 4.70 -1.33 -7.31
CA THR A 97 5.13 -2.65 -7.78
C THR A 97 5.66 -3.48 -6.62
N ALA A 98 5.43 -4.79 -6.67
CA ALA A 98 5.88 -5.66 -5.59
C ALA A 98 6.14 -7.08 -6.05
N LEU A 99 6.91 -7.81 -5.23
CA LEU A 99 7.08 -9.25 -5.30
C LEU A 99 6.58 -9.87 -4.00
N VAL A 100 5.67 -10.85 -4.12
CA VAL A 100 5.12 -11.55 -2.95
C VAL A 100 5.37 -13.06 -3.06
N SER A 101 5.97 -13.61 -2.01
CA SER A 101 6.20 -15.05 -1.88
C SER A 101 4.92 -15.76 -1.44
N GLY A 102 4.45 -16.69 -2.27
CA GLY A 102 3.34 -17.61 -1.99
C GLY A 102 3.77 -19.06 -2.24
N SER A 103 3.00 -19.83 -3.02
CA SER A 103 3.46 -21.09 -3.60
C SER A 103 4.61 -20.87 -4.58
N GLU A 104 4.55 -19.73 -5.26
CA GLU A 104 5.58 -19.18 -6.14
C GLU A 104 5.85 -17.73 -5.78
N ILE A 105 6.80 -17.08 -6.47
CA ILE A 105 6.95 -15.63 -6.42
C ILE A 105 5.97 -15.03 -7.42
N TYR A 106 5.10 -14.20 -6.92
CA TYR A 106 4.11 -13.49 -7.73
C TYR A 106 4.50 -12.04 -7.90
N GLU A 107 4.28 -11.50 -9.08
CA GLU A 107 4.45 -10.10 -9.42
C GLU A 107 3.13 -9.35 -9.30
N GLN A 108 3.19 -8.16 -8.75
CA GLN A 108 2.01 -7.32 -8.60
C GLN A 108 2.29 -5.91 -9.06
N THR A 109 1.24 -5.31 -9.63
CA THR A 109 1.20 -3.89 -9.95
C THR A 109 -0.12 -3.32 -9.47
N ILE A 110 -0.05 -2.24 -8.69
CA ILE A 110 -1.22 -1.46 -8.28
C ILE A 110 -1.04 -0.06 -8.86
N THR A 111 -1.95 0.33 -9.74
CA THR A 111 -2.00 1.68 -10.28
C THR A 111 -2.96 2.51 -9.44
N ILE A 112 -2.53 3.69 -9.00
CA ILE A 112 -3.33 4.62 -8.22
C ILE A 112 -3.36 5.95 -8.96
N LYS A 113 -4.53 6.44 -9.29
CA LYS A 113 -4.70 7.75 -9.95
C LYS A 113 -4.08 8.85 -9.09
N THR A 114 -3.30 9.72 -9.72
CA THR A 114 -2.77 10.91 -9.05
C THR A 114 -3.91 11.82 -8.60
N LEU A 115 -3.66 12.61 -7.57
CA LEU A 115 -4.70 13.50 -7.02
C LEU A 115 -4.99 14.64 -8.02
N PRO A 116 -6.26 14.85 -8.40
CA PRO A 116 -6.61 15.95 -9.30
C PRO A 116 -6.20 17.31 -8.71
N LYS A 117 -5.63 18.20 -9.54
CA LYS A 117 -5.17 19.53 -9.11
C LYS A 117 -6.22 20.33 -8.32
N ALA A 118 -7.48 20.27 -8.74
CA ALA A 118 -8.57 20.95 -8.06
C ALA A 118 -8.79 20.44 -6.62
N LYS A 119 -8.69 19.10 -6.41
CA LYS A 119 -8.77 18.52 -5.06
C LYS A 119 -7.57 18.95 -4.21
N TRP A 120 -6.38 18.88 -4.78
CA TRP A 120 -5.16 19.28 -4.09
C TRP A 120 -5.21 20.75 -3.66
N SER A 121 -5.65 21.64 -4.56
CA SER A 121 -5.85 23.07 -4.25
C SER A 121 -6.85 23.28 -3.11
N LYS A 122 -7.93 22.49 -3.06
CA LYS A 122 -8.91 22.58 -1.96
C LYS A 122 -8.29 22.14 -0.63
N ILE A 123 -7.56 21.02 -0.61
CA ILE A 123 -6.85 20.53 0.60
C ILE A 123 -5.88 21.62 1.09
N LYS A 124 -5.02 22.15 0.20
CA LYS A 124 -4.08 23.23 0.53
C LYS A 124 -4.77 24.43 1.16
N LYS A 125 -5.84 24.90 0.54
CA LYS A 125 -6.60 26.05 1.04
C LYS A 125 -7.18 25.80 2.44
N THR A 126 -7.72 24.60 2.68
CA THR A 126 -8.32 24.26 3.97
C THR A 126 -7.26 24.07 5.06
N CYS A 127 -6.08 23.54 4.74
CA CYS A 127 -4.99 23.32 5.70
C CYS A 127 -4.06 24.52 5.83
N SER A 128 -4.28 25.62 5.07
CA SER A 128 -3.42 26.80 5.07
C SER A 128 -3.24 27.39 6.46
N GLY A 129 -1.98 27.61 6.86
CA GLY A 129 -1.62 28.18 8.15
C GLY A 129 -1.81 27.25 9.36
N GLN A 130 -2.26 26.01 9.15
CA GLN A 130 -2.53 25.06 10.24
C GLN A 130 -1.40 24.01 10.41
N ILE A 131 -0.44 23.97 9.50
CA ILE A 131 0.70 23.04 9.53
C ILE A 131 1.98 23.85 9.69
N GLY A 132 2.62 23.72 10.85
CA GLY A 132 3.78 24.55 11.22
C GLY A 132 5.05 24.23 10.47
N SER A 133 5.24 22.97 10.03
CA SER A 133 6.44 22.54 9.31
C SER A 133 6.22 21.21 8.57
N LEU A 134 7.11 20.91 7.61
CA LEU A 134 7.13 19.59 6.95
C LEU A 134 7.35 18.45 7.96
N LEU A 135 8.20 18.68 8.95
CA LEU A 135 8.45 17.68 10.00
C LEU A 135 7.17 17.36 10.76
N ASN A 136 6.43 18.37 11.19
CA ASN A 136 5.15 18.19 11.88
C ASN A 136 4.14 17.44 11.01
N LEU A 137 4.06 17.78 9.71
CA LEU A 137 3.21 17.08 8.74
C LEU A 137 3.57 15.60 8.64
N LEU A 138 4.84 15.28 8.42
CA LEU A 138 5.30 13.90 8.26
C LEU A 138 5.18 13.09 9.56
N GLN A 139 5.35 13.71 10.71
CA GLN A 139 5.11 13.08 12.02
C GLN A 139 3.63 12.94 12.38
N GLY A 140 2.72 13.49 11.57
CA GLY A 140 1.27 13.50 11.86
C GLY A 140 0.93 14.43 13.04
N GLN A 141 1.76 15.43 13.33
CA GLN A 141 1.59 16.43 14.40
C GLN A 141 0.86 17.66 13.87
N PHE A 142 -0.45 17.54 13.71
CA PHE A 142 -1.35 18.60 13.27
C PHE A 142 -2.73 18.41 13.91
N SER A 143 -3.61 19.40 13.79
CA SER A 143 -4.92 19.39 14.46
C SER A 143 -5.85 18.30 13.90
N ASP A 144 -6.87 17.93 14.69
CA ASP A 144 -7.90 16.97 14.29
C ASP A 144 -8.65 17.44 13.03
N GLU A 145 -8.81 18.74 12.84
CA GLU A 145 -9.43 19.32 11.65
C GLU A 145 -8.59 19.07 10.40
N VAL A 146 -7.27 19.23 10.47
CA VAL A 146 -6.35 18.90 9.37
C VAL A 146 -6.36 17.40 9.10
N MET A 147 -6.36 16.55 10.15
CA MET A 147 -6.48 15.10 10.01
C MET A 147 -7.77 14.72 9.28
N ALA A 148 -8.89 15.30 9.66
CA ALA A 148 -10.18 15.05 9.02
C ALA A 148 -10.21 15.43 7.54
N VAL A 149 -9.57 16.55 7.17
CA VAL A 149 -9.45 16.98 5.76
C VAL A 149 -8.60 16.02 4.95
N ILE A 150 -7.45 15.62 5.49
CA ILE A 150 -6.50 14.71 4.80
C ILE A 150 -7.08 13.31 4.66
N ALA A 151 -7.74 12.80 5.70
CA ALA A 151 -8.31 11.45 5.75
C ALA A 151 -9.74 11.37 5.17
N GLU A 152 -10.33 12.47 4.71
CA GLU A 152 -11.69 12.47 4.17
C GLU A 152 -11.81 11.47 3.00
N PRO A 153 -12.75 10.48 3.06
CA PRO A 153 -12.79 9.36 2.11
C PRO A 153 -13.07 9.75 0.66
N ARG A 154 -13.75 10.87 0.41
CA ARG A 154 -14.16 11.28 -0.95
C ARG A 154 -13.29 12.37 -1.55
N ALA A 155 -12.77 13.27 -0.74
CA ALA A 155 -12.02 14.45 -1.19
C ALA A 155 -10.61 14.56 -0.61
N GLY A 156 -10.23 13.67 0.31
CA GLY A 156 -8.92 13.65 0.95
C GLY A 156 -7.81 13.08 0.07
N LEU A 157 -6.67 12.82 0.72
CA LEU A 157 -5.44 12.37 0.08
C LEU A 157 -5.48 10.87 -0.28
N PHE A 158 -6.20 10.05 0.51
CA PHE A 158 -6.27 8.61 0.27
C PHE A 158 -7.08 8.27 -0.98
N PRO A 159 -6.66 7.24 -1.76
CA PRO A 159 -7.33 6.88 -3.00
C PRO A 159 -8.65 6.16 -2.75
N LYS A 160 -9.69 6.49 -3.52
CA LYS A 160 -10.95 5.74 -3.54
C LYS A 160 -10.78 4.40 -4.26
N PRO A 161 -11.68 3.42 -4.05
CA PRO A 161 -11.68 2.16 -4.82
C PRO A 161 -11.64 2.38 -6.33
N SER A 162 -12.40 3.34 -6.85
CA SER A 162 -12.43 3.68 -8.29
C SER A 162 -11.17 4.37 -8.83
N GLU A 163 -10.24 4.73 -7.95
CA GLU A 163 -8.94 5.29 -8.29
C GLU A 163 -7.82 4.24 -8.21
N ILE A 164 -8.14 2.99 -7.81
CA ILE A 164 -7.20 1.89 -7.62
C ILE A 164 -7.46 0.81 -8.66
N GLU A 165 -6.44 0.47 -9.43
CA GLU A 165 -6.44 -0.64 -10.37
C GLU A 165 -5.37 -1.64 -9.95
N MET A 166 -5.70 -2.92 -9.87
CA MET A 166 -4.84 -3.94 -9.27
C MET A 166 -4.64 -5.11 -10.21
N ASN A 167 -3.39 -5.56 -10.32
CA ASN A 167 -3.02 -6.75 -11.07
C ASN A 167 -2.10 -7.64 -10.25
N CYS A 168 -2.28 -8.97 -10.34
CA CYS A 168 -1.42 -9.98 -9.71
C CYS A 168 -1.26 -11.17 -10.62
N SER A 169 -0.03 -11.67 -10.78
CA SER A 169 0.26 -12.85 -11.59
C SER A 169 -0.21 -14.19 -10.97
N CYS A 170 -0.88 -14.16 -9.82
CA CYS A 170 -1.38 -15.39 -9.19
C CYS A 170 -2.65 -15.91 -9.87
N PRO A 171 -2.95 -17.23 -9.75
CA PRO A 171 -4.11 -17.83 -10.38
C PRO A 171 -5.46 -17.54 -9.67
N ASP A 172 -5.50 -16.63 -8.68
CA ASP A 172 -6.73 -16.20 -8.01
C ASP A 172 -7.40 -15.11 -8.86
N PHE A 173 -8.59 -15.38 -9.38
CA PHE A 173 -9.35 -14.46 -10.23
C PHE A 173 -10.09 -13.34 -9.46
N ALA A 174 -9.91 -13.23 -8.15
CA ALA A 174 -10.53 -12.18 -7.36
C ALA A 174 -9.88 -10.82 -7.63
N ASP A 175 -10.68 -9.76 -7.70
CA ASP A 175 -10.22 -8.37 -7.85
C ASP A 175 -9.18 -7.99 -6.78
N LEU A 176 -9.38 -8.45 -5.55
CA LEU A 176 -8.39 -8.38 -4.49
C LEU A 176 -8.00 -9.79 -4.01
N CYS A 177 -6.85 -10.30 -4.46
CA CYS A 177 -6.28 -11.54 -3.92
C CYS A 177 -5.50 -11.27 -2.61
N LYS A 178 -5.12 -12.34 -1.87
CA LYS A 178 -4.34 -12.22 -0.63
C LYS A 178 -2.97 -11.54 -0.81
N HIS A 179 -2.37 -11.63 -2.00
CA HIS A 179 -1.07 -11.02 -2.30
C HIS A 179 -1.20 -9.51 -2.47
N LEU A 180 -2.21 -9.04 -3.21
CA LEU A 180 -2.54 -7.62 -3.33
C LEU A 180 -2.91 -7.02 -1.97
N ALA A 181 -3.73 -7.73 -1.19
CA ALA A 181 -4.05 -7.31 0.17
C ALA A 181 -2.80 -7.19 1.06
N ALA A 182 -1.83 -8.11 0.93
CA ALA A 182 -0.57 -8.03 1.66
C ALA A 182 0.25 -6.78 1.29
N ILE A 183 0.27 -6.40 0.00
CA ILE A 183 0.94 -5.19 -0.47
C ILE A 183 0.29 -3.94 0.10
N LEU A 184 -1.03 -3.86 0.07
CA LEU A 184 -1.75 -2.71 0.63
C LEU A 184 -1.43 -2.52 2.11
N TYR A 185 -1.33 -3.60 2.91
CA TYR A 185 -0.83 -3.52 4.29
C TYR A 185 0.65 -3.18 4.36
N GLY A 186 1.46 -3.66 3.43
CA GLY A 186 2.87 -3.31 3.30
C GLY A 186 3.07 -1.80 3.07
N VAL A 187 2.22 -1.19 2.26
CA VAL A 187 2.20 0.28 2.08
C VAL A 187 1.92 0.97 3.41
N GLY A 188 0.90 0.55 4.16
CA GLY A 188 0.60 1.12 5.48
C GLY A 188 1.79 1.03 6.44
N ASN A 189 2.48 -0.11 6.46
CA ASN A 189 3.71 -0.26 7.25
C ASN A 189 4.84 0.65 6.77
N ARG A 190 5.00 0.82 5.45
CA ARG A 190 6.02 1.70 4.88
C ARG A 190 5.75 3.16 5.23
N LEU A 191 4.50 3.59 5.26
CA LEU A 191 4.11 4.96 5.62
C LEU A 191 4.38 5.30 7.09
N ASP A 192 4.65 4.32 7.95
CA ASP A 192 5.13 4.58 9.33
C ASP A 192 6.54 5.18 9.37
N HIS A 193 7.34 4.90 8.37
CA HIS A 193 8.76 5.31 8.29
C HIS A 193 9.01 6.35 7.21
N GLU A 194 8.23 6.32 6.14
CA GLU A 194 8.38 7.13 4.94
C GLU A 194 7.01 7.70 4.52
N PRO A 195 6.37 8.56 5.36
CA PRO A 195 5.02 9.08 5.09
C PRO A 195 4.93 9.94 3.83
N GLU A 196 6.03 10.54 3.38
CA GLU A 196 6.14 11.29 2.12
C GLU A 196 5.81 10.43 0.90
N LEU A 197 5.93 9.11 1.00
CA LEU A 197 5.59 8.21 -0.09
C LEU A 197 4.11 8.25 -0.47
N LEU A 198 3.21 8.62 0.45
CA LEU A 198 1.80 8.82 0.12
C LEU A 198 1.61 10.02 -0.82
N PHE A 199 2.29 11.13 -0.54
CA PHE A 199 2.26 12.32 -1.39
C PHE A 199 2.87 12.04 -2.76
N LYS A 200 4.02 11.34 -2.80
CA LYS A 200 4.66 10.87 -4.03
C LYS A 200 3.71 9.98 -4.83
N LEU A 201 3.07 9.01 -4.19
CA LEU A 201 2.11 8.09 -4.82
C LEU A 201 0.94 8.85 -5.45
N ARG A 202 0.44 9.88 -4.76
CA ARG A 202 -0.65 10.73 -5.24
C ARG A 202 -0.20 11.85 -6.19
N GLY A 203 1.11 11.98 -6.47
CA GLY A 203 1.67 12.95 -7.40
C GLY A 203 1.56 14.39 -6.92
N VAL A 204 1.68 14.64 -5.62
CA VAL A 204 1.58 15.96 -5.00
C VAL A 204 2.79 16.27 -4.12
N ASN A 205 3.10 17.54 -3.94
CA ASN A 205 4.22 17.99 -3.12
C ASN A 205 3.75 18.39 -1.71
N PRO A 206 4.20 17.69 -0.64
CA PRO A 206 3.79 18.00 0.73
C PRO A 206 4.24 19.41 1.20
N ASN A 207 5.31 19.99 0.65
CA ASN A 207 5.75 21.33 0.97
C ASN A 207 4.68 22.38 0.67
N GLU A 208 3.85 22.16 -0.34
CA GLU A 208 2.76 23.08 -0.69
C GLU A 208 1.66 23.17 0.39
N LEU A 209 1.64 22.28 1.38
CA LEU A 209 0.73 22.38 2.54
C LEU A 209 1.25 23.33 3.61
N ILE A 210 2.57 23.60 3.61
CA ILE A 210 3.24 24.44 4.58
C ILE A 210 3.29 25.88 4.07
N ASP A 211 3.57 26.05 2.78
CA ASP A 211 3.69 27.34 2.09
C ASP A 211 2.32 28.05 1.91
N GLY A 212 1.25 27.46 2.43
CA GLY A 212 -0.11 27.96 2.29
C GLY A 212 -0.39 29.31 2.93
N GLY A 213 0.13 30.37 2.36
CA GLY A 213 -0.14 31.73 2.81
C GLY A 213 0.80 32.79 2.25
N PHE A 214 1.94 32.41 1.75
CA PHE A 214 2.80 33.35 1.02
C PHE A 214 2.58 33.19 -0.49
N ASP A 215 1.47 33.72 -1.02
CA ASP A 215 1.53 34.39 -2.31
C ASP A 215 2.72 35.35 -2.18
N ARG A 216 3.80 35.07 -2.92
CA ARG A 216 4.89 36.03 -3.07
C ARG A 216 4.28 37.26 -3.69
N TYR A 217 3.81 38.19 -2.84
CA TYR A 217 3.54 39.51 -3.31
C TYR A 217 4.81 40.05 -3.92
N HIS A 218 4.75 40.23 -5.20
CA HIS A 218 5.57 41.05 -6.02
C HIS A 218 6.09 42.25 -5.27
N TRP A 219 7.32 42.17 -4.75
CA TRP A 219 8.09 43.36 -4.46
C TRP A 219 8.61 43.87 -5.80
N GLN A 220 7.78 44.59 -6.53
CA GLN A 220 8.27 45.56 -7.51
C GLN A 220 8.80 46.73 -6.68
N LEU A 221 10.12 46.82 -6.63
CA LEU A 221 10.82 48.03 -6.24
C LEU A 221 10.60 49.06 -7.34
N GLU A 222 9.94 50.15 -7.00
CA GLU A 222 10.08 51.42 -7.70
C GLU A 222 11.50 52.03 -7.44
#